data_86553accdbdc5f81a4cf6d2f0f92ba6f
#
_entry.id   86553accdbdc5f81a4cf6d2f0f92ba6f
#
_cell.length_a   1.000
_cell.length_b   1.000
_cell.length_c   1.000
_cell.angle_alpha   90.00
_cell.angle_beta   90.00
_cell.angle_gamma   90.00
#
_symmetry.space_group_name_H-M   'P 1'
#
loop_
_entity.id
_entity.type
_entity.pdbx_description
1 polymer ?
#
loop_
_entity_poly.entity_id
_entity_poly.type
_entity_poly.pdbx_seq_one_letter_code
_entity_poly.pdbx_strand_id
1 'polypeptide(L)'
;MILAIDPGNTESAYVVIDADYKISSKGKIDNAAMLDVIRRYIPACRNVVIERIASYGMAVGRTVFETCEWVGRFTQQAEELGAKVDYVYRLDEKMAICHDQRANDATIRRALIDRFAKHDLRTGKGTKANPDYFYGFAKDTWAAMAVAVTYFTQRGRGWNDC
;
A
#
# COMPACT_ATOMS: atom_id res chain seq x y z
N MET A 1 -9.72 -9.84 2.80
CA MET A 1 -8.28 -9.69 2.51
C MET A 1 -8.12 -8.94 1.20
N ILE A 2 -7.14 -8.05 1.10
CA ILE A 2 -6.79 -7.29 -0.10
C ILE A 2 -5.29 -7.44 -0.38
N LEU A 3 -4.90 -7.25 -1.64
CA LEU A 3 -3.53 -7.01 -2.07
C LEU A 3 -3.40 -5.52 -2.40
N ALA A 4 -2.63 -4.79 -1.59
CA ALA A 4 -2.34 -3.37 -1.82
C ALA A 4 -0.96 -3.23 -2.47
N ILE A 5 -0.85 -2.41 -3.51
CA ILE A 5 0.37 -2.23 -4.30
C ILE A 5 0.71 -0.74 -4.40
N ASP A 6 1.95 -0.41 -4.07
CA ASP A 6 2.61 0.86 -4.38
C ASP A 6 3.53 0.62 -5.60
N PRO A 7 3.13 1.07 -6.80
CA PRO A 7 3.85 0.76 -8.03
C PRO A 7 5.03 1.71 -8.25
N GLY A 8 6.15 1.16 -8.74
CA GLY A 8 7.28 1.91 -9.24
C GLY A 8 7.60 1.56 -10.70
N ASN A 9 8.59 2.23 -11.27
CA ASN A 9 8.96 2.00 -12.67
C ASN A 9 9.75 0.70 -12.91
N THR A 10 10.45 0.18 -11.90
CA THR A 10 11.23 -1.07 -11.98
C THR A 10 10.84 -2.08 -10.93
N GLU A 11 10.61 -1.62 -9.71
CA GLU A 11 10.19 -2.42 -8.57
C GLU A 11 8.93 -1.82 -7.97
N SER A 12 8.09 -2.67 -7.40
CA SER A 12 6.87 -2.26 -6.69
C SER A 12 6.83 -2.87 -5.30
N ALA A 13 6.20 -2.18 -4.35
CA ALA A 13 5.96 -2.70 -3.02
C ALA A 13 4.53 -3.22 -2.89
N TYR A 14 4.34 -4.19 -2.01
CA TYR A 14 3.00 -4.73 -1.73
C TYR A 14 2.81 -5.09 -0.27
N VAL A 15 1.55 -5.11 0.14
CA VAL A 15 1.09 -5.65 1.41
C VAL A 15 -0.18 -6.47 1.15
N VAL A 16 -0.22 -7.71 1.67
CA VAL A 16 -1.42 -8.54 1.74
C VAL A 16 -1.97 -8.46 3.16
N ILE A 17 -3.20 -7.97 3.30
CA ILE A 17 -3.75 -7.59 4.61
C ILE A 17 -5.27 -7.85 4.66
N ASP A 18 -5.77 -8.23 5.82
CA ASP A 18 -7.21 -8.38 6.03
C ASP A 18 -7.86 -7.10 6.61
N ALA A 19 -9.14 -7.20 6.87
CA ALA A 19 -9.94 -6.09 7.37
C ALA A 19 -9.68 -5.75 8.85
N ASP A 20 -9.06 -6.66 9.57
CA ASP A 20 -8.62 -6.48 10.97
C ASP A 20 -7.15 -6.01 11.02
N TYR A 21 -6.65 -5.56 9.87
CA TYR A 21 -5.29 -5.09 9.68
C TYR A 21 -4.20 -6.13 9.99
N LYS A 22 -4.51 -7.42 9.91
CA LYS A 22 -3.53 -8.48 10.04
C LYS A 22 -2.79 -8.68 8.72
N ILE A 23 -1.48 -8.48 8.74
CA ILE A 23 -0.60 -8.61 7.56
C ILE A 23 -0.24 -10.08 7.37
N SER A 24 -0.54 -10.63 6.19
CA SER A 24 -0.19 -12.00 5.79
C SER A 24 1.10 -12.07 4.99
N SER A 25 1.39 -11.03 4.20
CA SER A 25 2.61 -10.95 3.39
C SER A 25 2.92 -9.49 3.05
N LYS A 26 4.19 -9.22 2.81
CA LYS A 26 4.66 -7.91 2.33
C LYS A 26 6.00 -8.03 1.64
N GLY A 27 6.33 -7.08 0.81
CA GLY A 27 7.64 -7.02 0.17
C GLY A 27 7.79 -5.86 -0.79
N LYS A 28 8.99 -5.74 -1.31
CA LYS A 28 9.34 -4.93 -2.48
C LYS A 28 10.08 -5.85 -3.45
N ILE A 29 9.64 -5.91 -4.69
CA ILE A 29 10.12 -6.86 -5.70
C ILE A 29 10.09 -6.23 -7.08
N ASP A 30 10.82 -6.83 -8.02
CA ASP A 30 10.75 -6.48 -9.43
C ASP A 30 9.31 -6.55 -9.97
N ASN A 31 8.97 -5.64 -10.86
CA ASN A 31 7.62 -5.56 -11.42
C ASN A 31 7.19 -6.83 -12.17
N ALA A 32 8.12 -7.54 -12.82
CA ALA A 32 7.81 -8.83 -13.43
C ALA A 32 7.41 -9.88 -12.37
N ALA A 33 8.13 -9.93 -11.24
CA ALA A 33 7.81 -10.81 -10.11
C ALA A 33 6.51 -10.40 -9.40
N MET A 34 6.10 -9.13 -9.46
CA MET A 34 4.81 -8.68 -8.92
C MET A 34 3.62 -9.35 -9.62
N LEU A 35 3.72 -9.67 -10.91
CA LEU A 35 2.68 -10.43 -11.62
C LEU A 35 2.48 -11.83 -11.01
N ASP A 36 3.54 -12.47 -10.51
CA ASP A 36 3.44 -13.76 -9.83
C ASP A 36 2.84 -13.60 -8.43
N VAL A 37 3.13 -12.52 -7.73
CA VAL A 37 2.47 -12.17 -6.47
C VAL A 37 0.96 -11.99 -6.67
N ILE A 38 0.54 -11.26 -7.72
CA ILE A 38 -0.87 -11.09 -8.08
C ILE A 38 -1.52 -12.45 -8.32
N ARG A 39 -0.93 -13.31 -9.16
CA ARG A 39 -1.44 -14.67 -9.40
C ARG A 39 -1.58 -15.50 -8.13
N ARG A 40 -0.60 -15.41 -7.24
CA ARG A 40 -0.55 -16.16 -5.99
C ARG A 40 -1.66 -15.77 -5.02
N TYR A 41 -1.94 -14.47 -4.90
CA TYR A 41 -2.83 -13.97 -3.83
C TYR A 41 -4.26 -13.73 -4.26
N ILE A 42 -4.58 -13.59 -5.54
CA ILE A 42 -5.94 -13.39 -6.01
C ILE A 42 -6.94 -14.47 -5.55
N PRO A 43 -6.62 -15.76 -5.46
CA PRO A 43 -7.55 -16.74 -4.90
C PRO A 43 -8.03 -16.41 -3.49
N ALA A 44 -7.20 -15.73 -2.68
CA ALA A 44 -7.55 -15.26 -1.33
C ALA A 44 -7.95 -13.79 -1.27
N CYS A 45 -7.46 -12.97 -2.21
CA CYS A 45 -7.67 -11.51 -2.28
C CYS A 45 -8.58 -11.17 -3.45
N ARG A 46 -9.89 -11.07 -3.22
CA ARG A 46 -10.83 -10.66 -4.28
C ARG A 46 -10.69 -9.21 -4.74
N ASN A 47 -9.96 -8.38 -3.98
CA ASN A 47 -9.69 -6.99 -4.31
C ASN A 47 -8.19 -6.74 -4.37
N VAL A 48 -7.76 -6.09 -5.42
CA VAL A 48 -6.43 -5.51 -5.58
C VAL A 48 -6.58 -3.99 -5.51
N VAL A 49 -5.76 -3.33 -4.70
CA VAL A 49 -5.78 -1.88 -4.55
C VAL A 49 -4.43 -1.33 -4.98
N ILE A 50 -4.42 -0.42 -5.93
CA ILE A 50 -3.18 0.09 -6.53
C ILE A 50 -3.12 1.61 -6.33
N GLU A 51 -1.98 2.13 -5.86
CA GLU A 51 -1.74 3.57 -5.90
C GLU A 51 -1.69 4.03 -7.36
N ARG A 52 -2.46 5.06 -7.67
CA ARG A 52 -2.51 5.64 -9.01
C ARG A 52 -1.89 7.02 -9.01
N ILE A 53 -1.01 7.25 -9.96
CA ILE A 53 -0.34 8.54 -10.12
C ILE A 53 -1.32 9.55 -10.71
N ALA A 54 -1.27 10.78 -10.18
CA ALA A 54 -1.93 11.95 -10.75
C ALA A 54 -0.93 13.11 -10.84
N SER A 55 -0.90 13.79 -11.97
CA SER A 55 0.06 14.87 -12.24
C SER A 55 -0.30 16.21 -11.56
N TYR A 56 -1.59 16.41 -11.26
CA TYR A 56 -2.13 17.67 -10.73
C TYR A 56 -1.66 18.93 -11.51
N GLY A 57 -1.47 18.78 -12.83
CA GLY A 57 -0.99 19.85 -13.70
C GLY A 57 0.54 20.04 -13.75
N MET A 58 1.31 19.25 -13.02
CA MET A 58 2.77 19.25 -13.10
C MET A 58 3.28 18.44 -14.28
N ALA A 59 4.40 18.84 -14.87
CA ALA A 59 5.09 18.06 -15.87
C ALA A 59 5.54 16.71 -15.28
N VAL A 60 5.34 15.63 -16.02
CA VAL A 60 5.72 14.27 -15.62
C VAL A 60 6.89 13.79 -16.46
N GLY A 61 7.83 13.14 -15.81
CA GLY A 61 9.01 12.56 -16.45
C GLY A 61 8.76 11.11 -16.94
N ARG A 62 9.77 10.56 -17.63
CA ARG A 62 9.75 9.20 -18.19
C ARG A 62 9.37 8.12 -17.16
N THR A 63 9.91 8.19 -15.95
CA THR A 63 9.66 7.22 -14.89
C THR A 63 8.19 7.14 -14.49
N VAL A 64 7.45 8.25 -14.61
CA VAL A 64 6.00 8.28 -14.35
C VAL A 64 5.25 7.49 -15.42
N PHE A 65 5.61 7.65 -16.69
CA PHE A 65 5.00 6.87 -17.77
C PHE A 65 5.28 5.36 -17.62
N GLU A 66 6.52 5.01 -17.33
CA GLU A 66 6.93 3.63 -17.07
C GLU A 66 6.14 3.02 -15.88
N THR A 67 5.92 3.79 -14.82
CA THR A 67 5.09 3.35 -13.69
C THR A 67 3.62 3.16 -14.11
N CYS A 68 3.07 4.08 -14.91
CA CYS A 68 1.69 3.95 -15.41
C CYS A 68 1.51 2.70 -16.29
N GLU A 69 2.51 2.33 -17.09
CA GLU A 69 2.50 1.09 -17.86
C GLU A 69 2.42 -0.14 -16.95
N TRP A 70 3.16 -0.16 -15.85
CA TRP A 70 3.10 -1.25 -14.88
C TRP A 70 1.77 -1.28 -14.13
N VAL A 71 1.21 -0.12 -13.75
CA VAL A 71 -0.15 -0.05 -13.18
C VAL A 71 -1.16 -0.71 -14.13
N GLY A 72 -1.08 -0.42 -15.44
CA GLY A 72 -1.94 -1.06 -16.44
C GLY A 72 -1.78 -2.58 -16.50
N ARG A 73 -0.54 -3.08 -16.47
CA ARG A 73 -0.23 -4.52 -16.48
C ARG A 73 -0.74 -5.22 -15.21
N PHE A 74 -0.56 -4.63 -14.05
CA PHE A 74 -1.06 -5.17 -12.78
C PHE A 74 -2.58 -5.22 -12.76
N THR A 75 -3.22 -4.15 -13.24
CA THR A 75 -4.68 -4.09 -13.39
C THR A 75 -5.20 -5.20 -14.28
N GLN A 76 -4.66 -5.30 -15.51
CA GLN A 76 -5.07 -6.31 -16.48
C GLN A 76 -4.91 -7.73 -15.92
N GLN A 77 -3.75 -8.02 -15.31
CA GLN A 77 -3.50 -9.34 -14.72
C GLN A 77 -4.47 -9.67 -13.59
N ALA A 78 -4.80 -8.69 -12.75
CA ALA A 78 -5.74 -8.88 -11.65
C ALA A 78 -7.17 -9.13 -12.15
N GLU A 79 -7.63 -8.34 -13.13
CA GLU A 79 -8.96 -8.46 -13.74
C GLU A 79 -9.13 -9.77 -14.50
N GLU A 80 -8.12 -10.22 -15.26
CA GLU A 80 -8.13 -11.52 -15.96
C GLU A 80 -8.27 -12.69 -14.98
N LEU A 81 -7.78 -12.55 -13.75
CA LEU A 81 -7.93 -13.54 -12.70
C LEU A 81 -9.23 -13.37 -11.89
N GLY A 82 -10.10 -12.45 -12.29
CA GLY A 82 -11.40 -12.23 -11.67
C GLY A 82 -11.38 -11.38 -10.40
N ALA A 83 -10.30 -10.68 -10.12
CA ALA A 83 -10.25 -9.73 -9.01
C ALA A 83 -10.88 -8.39 -9.41
N LYS A 84 -11.45 -7.71 -8.41
CA LYS A 84 -11.83 -6.31 -8.54
C LYS A 84 -10.59 -5.43 -8.29
N VAL A 85 -10.33 -4.47 -9.16
CA VAL A 85 -9.27 -3.49 -8.98
C VAL A 85 -9.86 -2.15 -8.54
N ASP A 86 -9.35 -1.62 -7.44
CA ASP A 86 -9.67 -0.29 -6.93
C ASP A 86 -8.38 0.56 -6.93
N TYR A 87 -8.52 1.88 -7.05
CA TYR A 87 -7.39 2.80 -7.05
C TYR A 87 -7.47 3.77 -5.87
N VAL A 88 -6.29 4.11 -5.34
CA VAL A 88 -6.08 5.13 -4.32
C VAL A 88 -5.09 6.15 -4.86
N TYR A 89 -5.32 7.43 -4.63
CA TYR A 89 -4.38 8.49 -4.99
C TYR A 89 -3.59 8.95 -3.78
N ARG A 90 -2.40 9.49 -4.01
CA ARG A 90 -1.56 10.04 -2.94
C ARG A 90 -2.25 11.08 -2.07
N LEU A 91 -3.13 11.87 -2.64
CA LEU A 91 -3.93 12.84 -1.89
C LEU A 91 -4.93 12.15 -0.95
N ASP A 92 -5.52 11.04 -1.40
CA ASP A 92 -6.45 10.26 -0.57
C ASP A 92 -5.74 9.69 0.66
N GLU A 93 -4.49 9.21 0.50
CA GLU A 93 -3.68 8.70 1.63
C GLU A 93 -3.42 9.79 2.66
N LYS A 94 -3.00 10.96 2.22
CA LYS A 94 -2.75 12.11 3.09
C LYS A 94 -4.00 12.49 3.88
N MET A 95 -5.15 12.53 3.21
CA MET A 95 -6.42 12.90 3.84
C MET A 95 -6.95 11.81 4.76
N ALA A 96 -6.92 10.55 4.32
CA ALA A 96 -7.45 9.44 5.11
C ALA A 96 -6.60 9.13 6.37
N ILE A 97 -5.28 9.30 6.28
CA ILE A 97 -4.36 8.92 7.37
C ILE A 97 -4.00 10.10 8.27
N CYS A 98 -3.77 11.28 7.69
CA CYS A 98 -3.26 12.45 8.41
C CYS A 98 -4.25 13.61 8.52
N HIS A 99 -5.37 13.57 7.79
CA HIS A 99 -6.34 14.67 7.65
C HIS A 99 -5.68 15.99 7.20
N ASP A 100 -4.54 15.90 6.47
CA ASP A 100 -3.75 17.04 6.03
C ASP A 100 -3.18 16.80 4.63
N GLN A 101 -3.57 17.63 3.66
CA GLN A 101 -3.06 17.57 2.28
C GLN A 101 -1.55 17.84 2.18
N ARG A 102 -0.96 18.53 3.17
CA ARG A 102 0.47 18.85 3.22
C ARG A 102 1.31 17.70 3.83
N ALA A 103 0.67 16.64 4.33
CA ALA A 103 1.37 15.50 4.88
C ALA A 103 2.40 14.95 3.87
N ASN A 104 3.53 14.50 4.39
CA ASN A 104 4.58 13.83 3.64
C ASN A 104 4.74 12.38 4.11
N ASP A 105 5.65 11.62 3.49
CA ASP A 105 5.89 10.23 3.82
C ASP A 105 6.25 10.00 5.29
N ALA A 106 7.02 10.92 5.88
CA ALA A 106 7.38 10.83 7.29
C ALA A 106 6.16 11.03 8.21
N THR A 107 5.26 11.95 7.85
CA THR A 107 4.01 12.18 8.60
C THR A 107 3.07 10.99 8.49
N ILE A 108 2.88 10.45 7.27
CA ILE A 108 2.07 9.25 7.05
C ILE A 108 2.63 8.07 7.84
N ARG A 109 3.95 7.83 7.74
CA ARG A 109 4.61 6.77 8.50
C ARG A 109 4.43 6.95 10.01
N ARG A 110 4.56 8.17 10.52
CA ARG A 110 4.36 8.48 11.93
C ARG A 110 2.94 8.13 12.38
N ALA A 111 1.92 8.56 11.64
CA ALA A 111 0.53 8.25 11.93
C ALA A 111 0.24 6.75 11.92
N LEU A 112 0.84 5.99 10.99
CA LEU A 112 0.74 4.53 10.97
C LEU A 112 1.38 3.89 12.21
N ILE A 113 2.57 4.36 12.64
CA ILE A 113 3.23 3.87 13.85
C ILE A 113 2.35 4.15 15.07
N ASP A 114 1.83 5.37 15.22
CA ASP A 114 1.00 5.76 16.36
C ASP A 114 -0.26 4.91 16.48
N ARG A 115 -0.80 4.45 15.35
CA ARG A 115 -2.01 3.61 15.34
C ARG A 115 -1.74 2.13 15.61
N PHE A 116 -0.70 1.56 15.02
CA PHE A 116 -0.53 0.10 14.97
C PHE A 116 0.57 -0.44 15.85
N ALA A 117 1.60 0.36 16.21
CA ALA A 117 2.67 -0.09 17.07
C ALA A 117 2.18 -0.35 18.48
N LYS A 118 2.65 -1.45 19.07
CA LYS A 118 2.22 -1.89 20.41
C LYS A 118 3.19 -1.49 21.51
N HIS A 119 4.51 -1.50 21.23
CA HIS A 119 5.54 -1.22 22.22
C HIS A 119 6.72 -0.40 21.69
N ASP A 120 7.07 -0.50 20.41
CA ASP A 120 8.09 0.37 19.79
C ASP A 120 7.44 1.58 19.12
N LEU A 121 7.03 2.55 19.92
CA LEU A 121 6.40 3.77 19.42
C LEU A 121 7.33 4.66 18.60
N ARG A 122 8.63 4.38 18.55
CA ARG A 122 9.59 5.16 17.76
C ARG A 122 9.66 4.70 16.31
N THR A 123 9.78 3.41 16.07
CA THR A 123 9.93 2.85 14.73
C THR A 123 8.81 1.91 14.32
N GLY A 124 8.02 1.42 15.27
CA GLY A 124 6.96 0.44 15.07
C GLY A 124 7.46 -0.96 14.75
N LYS A 125 8.79 -1.17 14.75
CA LYS A 125 9.39 -2.44 14.28
C LYS A 125 9.72 -3.40 15.40
N GLY A 126 10.06 -2.89 16.57
CA GLY A 126 10.64 -3.70 17.63
C GLY A 126 11.99 -4.30 17.24
N THR A 127 12.30 -5.45 17.80
CA THR A 127 13.54 -6.21 17.55
C THR A 127 13.24 -7.61 17.02
N LYS A 128 14.25 -8.35 16.55
CA LYS A 128 14.07 -9.74 16.11
C LYS A 128 13.55 -10.63 17.25
N ALA A 129 13.98 -10.39 18.50
CA ALA A 129 13.54 -11.14 19.67
C ALA A 129 12.13 -10.73 20.15
N ASN A 130 11.76 -9.47 19.96
CA ASN A 130 10.44 -8.93 20.30
C ASN A 130 9.94 -8.03 19.16
N PRO A 131 9.38 -8.63 18.08
CA PRO A 131 8.92 -7.89 16.92
C PRO A 131 7.65 -7.11 17.24
N ASP A 132 7.57 -5.86 16.76
CA ASP A 132 6.34 -5.08 16.77
C ASP A 132 5.63 -5.14 15.40
N TYR A 133 4.50 -4.48 15.28
CA TYR A 133 3.59 -4.58 14.13
C TYR A 133 4.30 -4.37 12.79
N PHE A 134 5.22 -3.41 12.70
CA PHE A 134 5.96 -3.10 11.48
C PHE A 134 7.32 -3.79 11.37
N TYR A 135 7.53 -4.89 12.08
CA TYR A 135 8.77 -5.64 11.96
C TYR A 135 9.01 -6.08 10.49
N GLY A 136 10.23 -5.82 10.00
CA GLY A 136 10.61 -6.11 8.61
C GLY A 136 10.08 -5.15 7.55
N PHE A 137 9.41 -4.04 7.92
CA PHE A 137 9.04 -3.01 6.95
C PHE A 137 10.26 -2.25 6.43
N ALA A 138 10.36 -2.14 5.10
CA ALA A 138 11.33 -1.29 4.41
C ALA A 138 10.66 -0.01 3.88
N LYS A 139 11.44 0.88 3.26
CA LYS A 139 10.98 2.21 2.82
C LYS A 139 9.65 2.18 2.04
N ASP A 140 9.56 1.35 1.02
CA ASP A 140 8.41 1.37 0.10
C ASP A 140 7.25 0.50 0.58
N THR A 141 7.48 -0.47 1.48
CA THR A 141 6.37 -1.22 2.10
C THR A 141 5.48 -0.35 2.98
N TRP A 142 5.97 0.79 3.47
CA TRP A 142 5.15 1.78 4.16
C TRP A 142 4.14 2.45 3.23
N ALA A 143 4.52 2.71 1.97
CA ALA A 143 3.61 3.26 0.97
C ALA A 143 2.49 2.25 0.64
N ALA A 144 2.83 0.99 0.38
CA ALA A 144 1.82 -0.06 0.16
C ALA A 144 0.88 -0.24 1.37
N MET A 145 1.38 -0.07 2.62
CA MET A 145 0.54 -0.06 3.80
C MET A 145 -0.40 1.16 3.84
N ALA A 146 0.07 2.34 3.43
CA ALA A 146 -0.77 3.53 3.35
C ALA A 146 -1.91 3.34 2.34
N VAL A 147 -1.64 2.74 1.17
CA VAL A 147 -2.67 2.34 0.20
C VAL A 147 -3.74 1.46 0.86
N ALA A 148 -3.32 0.42 1.59
CA ALA A 148 -4.25 -0.51 2.24
C ALA A 148 -5.12 0.18 3.30
N VAL A 149 -4.51 0.98 4.17
CA VAL A 149 -5.22 1.71 5.23
C VAL A 149 -6.22 2.70 4.64
N THR A 150 -5.82 3.44 3.62
CA THR A 150 -6.69 4.40 2.92
C THR A 150 -7.92 3.70 2.32
N TYR A 151 -7.71 2.57 1.67
CA TYR A 151 -8.80 1.78 1.11
C TYR A 151 -9.84 1.37 2.16
N PHE A 152 -9.39 0.85 3.30
CA PHE A 152 -10.30 0.46 4.37
C PHE A 152 -11.01 1.66 5.01
N THR A 153 -10.31 2.78 5.21
CA THR A 153 -10.88 4.01 5.74
C THR A 153 -11.99 4.56 4.85
N GLN A 154 -11.77 4.64 3.54
CA GLN A 154 -12.77 5.12 2.57
C GLN A 154 -14.02 4.24 2.50
N ARG A 155 -13.95 2.98 2.95
CA ARG A 155 -15.07 2.04 2.95
C ARG A 155 -15.75 1.90 4.30
N GLY A 156 -15.59 2.88 5.17
CA GLY A 156 -16.27 2.94 6.48
C GLY A 156 -15.74 1.94 7.51
N ARG A 157 -14.58 1.34 7.28
CA ARG A 157 -13.83 0.58 8.30
C ARG A 157 -12.85 1.53 8.97
N GLY A 158 -13.43 2.38 9.83
CA GLY A 158 -12.89 3.67 10.17
C GLY A 158 -11.52 3.68 10.84
N TRP A 159 -10.73 4.62 10.43
CA TRP A 159 -9.61 5.18 11.16
C TRP A 159 -10.03 5.63 12.58
N ASN A 160 -11.34 5.90 12.80
CA ASN A 160 -11.92 6.45 14.02
C ASN A 160 -12.54 5.41 14.97
N ASP A 161 -12.52 4.11 14.65
CA ASP A 161 -13.18 3.07 15.45
C ASP A 161 -12.26 2.40 16.48
N CYS A 162 -11.29 3.15 17.03
CA CYS A 162 -10.44 2.72 18.15
C CYS A 162 -10.48 3.72 19.29
#